data_8f495d85dd930c77950ff37bd5cc4065
#
_entry.id   8f495d85dd930c77950ff37bd5cc4065
#
_cell.length_a   1.000
_cell.length_b   1.000
_cell.length_c   1.000
_cell.angle_alpha   90.00
_cell.angle_beta   90.00
_cell.angle_gamma   90.00
#
_symmetry.space_group_name_H-M   'P 1'
#
loop_
_entity.id
_entity.type
_entity.pdbx_description
1 polymer ?
#
loop_
_entity_poly.entity_id
_entity_poly.type
_entity_poly.pdbx_seq_one_letter_code
_entity_poly.pdbx_strand_id
1 'polypeptide(L)'
;MNSTASPIAGKVNNVFIHVSDLKKSAAWYSRLLGLPFDERDVESPVYNIPVTSKAGLTLDDHTFDPGFRLQPSDHVLFNFYAGDIDEAYRFIRENDIPVAREIERIGDFAYFNFRDPDGNVLMICNN
;
A
#
# COMPACT_ATOMS: atom_id res chain seq x y z
N MET A 1 18.06 -8.80 -36.09
CA MET A 1 17.61 -8.88 -35.12
C MET A 1 17.35 -7.76 -34.47
N ASN A 2 16.61 -7.41 -34.20
CA ASN A 2 16.48 -6.40 -33.55
C ASN A 2 16.89 -6.53 -32.26
N SER A 3 17.64 -5.78 -31.82
CA SER A 3 18.04 -5.79 -30.51
C SER A 3 17.08 -5.03 -29.67
N THR A 4 16.69 -5.62 -28.60
CA THR A 4 15.89 -4.93 -27.62
C THR A 4 16.73 -4.70 -26.39
N ALA A 5 18.04 -4.54 -26.56
CA ALA A 5 18.92 -4.30 -25.44
C ALA A 5 18.55 -2.97 -24.75
N SER A 6 18.28 -3.04 -23.47
CA SER A 6 17.97 -1.90 -22.63
C SER A 6 18.72 -2.02 -21.32
N PRO A 7 19.25 -0.93 -20.76
CA PRO A 7 19.83 -0.98 -19.43
C PRO A 7 18.78 -1.09 -18.31
N ILE A 8 17.50 -0.97 -18.67
CA ILE A 8 16.42 -1.05 -17.70
C ILE A 8 15.94 -2.49 -17.60
N ALA A 9 16.05 -3.07 -16.41
CA ALA A 9 15.55 -4.41 -16.17
C ALA A 9 14.02 -4.41 -16.09
N GLY A 10 13.41 -5.48 -16.54
CA GLY A 10 11.95 -5.60 -16.52
C GLY A 10 11.46 -6.08 -15.17
N LYS A 11 11.78 -5.33 -14.09
CA LYS A 11 11.31 -5.69 -12.76
C LYS A 11 11.02 -4.42 -11.97
N VAL A 12 10.00 -4.49 -11.11
CA VAL A 12 9.63 -3.40 -10.22
C VAL A 12 10.35 -3.61 -8.90
N ASN A 13 11.16 -2.64 -8.47
CA ASN A 13 11.86 -2.74 -7.19
C ASN A 13 10.94 -2.39 -6.03
N ASN A 14 10.33 -1.22 -6.07
CA ASN A 14 9.51 -0.72 -4.98
C ASN A 14 8.29 -0.02 -5.50
N VAL A 15 7.22 -0.12 -4.72
CA VAL A 15 6.04 0.72 -4.87
C VAL A 15 6.12 1.76 -3.76
N PHE A 16 5.88 3.02 -4.08
CA PHE A 16 5.93 4.11 -3.11
C PHE A 16 4.53 4.57 -2.74
N ILE A 17 4.33 4.80 -1.45
CA ILE A 17 3.12 5.44 -0.95
C ILE A 17 3.55 6.75 -0.32
N HIS A 18 2.94 7.84 -0.76
CA HIS A 18 3.23 9.18 -0.26
C HIS A 18 2.37 9.45 0.96
N VAL A 19 3.00 9.88 2.06
CA VAL A 19 2.31 10.03 3.35
C VAL A 19 2.66 11.37 3.97
N SER A 20 1.77 11.86 4.83
CA SER A 20 1.98 13.12 5.54
C SER A 20 2.69 12.93 6.87
N ASP A 21 2.53 11.77 7.50
CA ASP A 21 3.11 11.46 8.82
C ASP A 21 3.69 10.05 8.76
N LEU A 22 5.01 9.97 8.64
CA LEU A 22 5.69 8.71 8.39
C LEU A 22 5.48 7.70 9.51
N LYS A 23 5.63 8.12 10.77
CA LYS A 23 5.48 7.20 11.91
C LYS A 23 4.06 6.68 12.03
N LYS A 24 3.09 7.57 11.89
CA LYS A 24 1.68 7.20 11.95
C LYS A 24 1.34 6.21 10.85
N SER A 25 1.76 6.51 9.62
CA SER A 25 1.47 5.64 8.48
C SER A 25 2.21 4.31 8.57
N ALA A 26 3.48 4.32 9.03
CA ALA A 26 4.24 3.09 9.21
C ALA A 26 3.55 2.16 10.23
N ALA A 27 3.07 2.72 11.33
CA ALA A 27 2.32 1.95 12.33
C ALA A 27 1.03 1.40 11.74
N TRP A 28 0.31 2.23 10.98
CA TRP A 28 -0.96 1.84 10.38
C TRP A 28 -0.81 0.70 9.37
N TYR A 29 0.17 0.82 8.46
CA TYR A 29 0.40 -0.23 7.45
C TYR A 29 0.92 -1.52 8.09
N SER A 30 1.76 -1.41 9.12
CA SER A 30 2.24 -2.59 9.84
C SER A 30 1.09 -3.34 10.49
N ARG A 31 0.16 -2.61 11.11
CA ARG A 31 -1.04 -3.20 11.71
C ARG A 31 -1.94 -3.82 10.66
N LEU A 32 -2.15 -3.13 9.54
CA LEU A 32 -2.95 -3.65 8.45
C LEU A 32 -2.44 -5.02 7.97
N LEU A 33 -1.12 -5.14 7.85
CA LEU A 33 -0.48 -6.33 7.30
C LEU A 33 -0.07 -7.35 8.36
N GLY A 34 -0.34 -7.08 9.64
CA GLY A 34 0.01 -7.99 10.73
C GLY A 34 1.50 -8.13 10.93
N LEU A 35 2.27 -7.08 10.69
CA LEU A 35 3.73 -7.10 10.79
C LEU A 35 4.19 -6.54 12.13
N PRO A 36 5.31 -7.04 12.69
CA PRO A 36 5.91 -6.44 13.88
C PRO A 36 6.31 -5.00 13.59
N PHE A 37 6.15 -4.13 14.58
CA PHE A 37 6.45 -2.72 14.39
C PHE A 37 7.07 -2.12 15.64
N ASP A 38 8.14 -1.32 15.45
CA ASP A 38 8.76 -0.54 16.50
C ASP A 38 8.96 0.87 15.93
N GLU A 39 8.30 1.87 16.54
CA GLU A 39 8.36 3.23 15.99
C GLU A 39 9.78 3.81 16.04
N ARG A 40 10.67 3.24 16.86
CA ARG A 40 12.08 3.67 16.91
C ARG A 40 12.84 3.34 15.62
N ASP A 41 12.31 2.42 14.80
CA ASP A 41 12.92 2.06 13.53
C ASP A 41 12.51 3.01 12.40
N VAL A 42 11.62 3.96 12.68
CA VAL A 42 11.10 4.85 11.65
C VAL A 42 11.88 6.15 11.65
N GLU A 43 12.59 6.40 10.55
CA GLU A 43 13.34 7.65 10.35
C GLU A 43 12.92 8.28 9.04
N SER A 44 12.49 9.55 9.13
CA SER A 44 12.17 10.33 7.94
C SER A 44 13.38 10.36 6.98
N PRO A 45 13.19 10.36 5.65
CA PRO A 45 11.92 10.56 4.96
C PRO A 45 11.22 9.28 4.52
N VAL A 46 11.84 8.11 4.64
CA VAL A 46 11.28 6.87 4.08
C VAL A 46 11.27 5.75 5.10
N TYR A 47 10.31 4.86 4.94
CA TYR A 47 10.24 3.64 5.73
C TYR A 47 9.89 2.48 4.81
N ASN A 48 10.73 1.46 4.80
CA ASN A 48 10.47 0.26 4.00
C ASN A 48 9.66 -0.73 4.84
N ILE A 49 8.43 -0.98 4.43
CA ILE A 49 7.58 -1.95 5.10
C ILE A 49 8.12 -3.34 4.78
N PRO A 50 8.38 -4.20 5.79
CA PRO A 50 8.99 -5.51 5.55
C PRO A 50 7.99 -6.52 4.96
N VAL A 51 7.54 -6.27 3.74
CA VAL A 51 6.65 -7.18 3.01
C VAL A 51 7.43 -8.37 2.49
N THR A 52 6.72 -9.46 2.17
CA THR A 52 7.33 -10.68 1.67
C THR A 52 7.32 -10.78 0.15
N SER A 53 6.68 -9.83 -0.53
CA SER A 53 6.64 -9.80 -1.98
C SER A 53 8.01 -9.43 -2.56
N LYS A 54 8.23 -9.74 -3.85
CA LYS A 54 9.47 -9.37 -4.53
C LYS A 54 9.60 -7.86 -4.68
N ALA A 55 8.49 -7.18 -4.99
CA ALA A 55 8.48 -5.72 -5.01
C ALA A 55 8.37 -5.20 -3.58
N GLY A 56 9.21 -4.25 -3.22
CA GLY A 56 9.14 -3.62 -1.91
C GLY A 56 7.98 -2.64 -1.81
N LEU A 57 7.68 -2.22 -0.60
CA LEU A 57 6.66 -1.23 -0.31
C LEU A 57 7.28 -0.18 0.60
N THR A 58 7.38 1.05 0.12
CA THR A 58 8.08 2.12 0.80
C THR A 58 7.16 3.31 1.04
N LEU A 59 7.14 3.78 2.27
CA LEU A 59 6.44 5.03 2.62
C LEU A 59 7.43 6.18 2.51
N ASP A 60 6.98 7.33 2.01
CA ASP A 60 7.84 8.50 1.81
C ASP A 60 7.09 9.74 2.24
N ASP A 61 7.61 10.48 3.22
CA ASP A 61 6.99 11.69 3.73
C ASP A 61 7.48 12.96 3.02
N HIS A 62 8.41 12.82 2.07
CA HIS A 62 8.93 13.92 1.25
C HIS A 62 9.57 15.07 2.04
N THR A 63 10.14 14.77 3.21
CA THR A 63 10.75 15.80 4.06
C THR A 63 11.85 16.57 3.32
N PHE A 64 12.56 15.90 2.39
CA PHE A 64 13.64 16.55 1.64
C PHE A 64 13.15 17.26 0.37
N ASP A 65 11.86 17.29 0.14
CA ASP A 65 11.29 17.91 -1.05
C ASP A 65 10.26 18.96 -0.65
N PRO A 66 10.70 20.18 -0.30
CA PRO A 66 9.78 21.20 0.19
C PRO A 66 8.74 21.66 -0.84
N GLY A 67 8.99 21.38 -2.11
CA GLY A 67 8.01 21.70 -3.16
C GLY A 67 6.94 20.63 -3.34
N PHE A 68 7.10 19.49 -2.69
CA PHE A 68 6.14 18.41 -2.86
C PHE A 68 4.80 18.76 -2.22
N ARG A 69 3.72 18.48 -2.94
CA ARG A 69 2.37 18.63 -2.39
C ARG A 69 1.70 17.28 -2.42
N LEU A 70 1.30 16.80 -1.25
CA LEU A 70 0.64 15.52 -1.14
C LEU A 70 -0.74 15.61 -1.78
N GLN A 71 -0.98 14.73 -2.75
CA GLN A 71 -2.27 14.55 -3.37
C GLN A 71 -2.61 13.07 -3.24
N PRO A 72 -3.46 12.71 -2.26
CA PRO A 72 -3.83 11.32 -2.10
C PRO A 72 -4.43 10.76 -3.38
N SER A 73 -4.12 9.50 -3.69
CA SER A 73 -4.61 8.88 -4.90
C SER A 73 -6.07 8.47 -4.75
N ASP A 74 -6.92 8.91 -5.68
CA ASP A 74 -8.30 8.44 -5.77
C ASP A 74 -8.38 7.16 -6.58
N HIS A 75 -7.27 6.72 -7.14
CA HIS A 75 -7.19 5.50 -7.95
C HIS A 75 -6.38 4.45 -7.24
N VAL A 76 -6.77 3.20 -7.41
CA VAL A 76 -5.97 2.08 -6.90
C VAL A 76 -4.68 2.00 -7.71
N LEU A 77 -3.55 2.10 -7.02
CA LEU A 77 -2.23 1.99 -7.65
C LEU A 77 -1.69 0.57 -7.58
N PHE A 78 -2.06 -0.18 -6.55
CA PHE A 78 -1.66 -1.57 -6.37
C PHE A 78 -2.63 -2.22 -5.40
N ASN A 79 -2.51 -3.53 -5.20
CA ASN A 79 -3.41 -4.24 -4.31
C ASN A 79 -2.64 -5.17 -3.37
N PHE A 80 -3.28 -5.49 -2.26
CA PHE A 80 -2.83 -6.51 -1.35
C PHE A 80 -3.63 -7.79 -1.59
N TYR A 81 -3.06 -8.91 -1.22
CA TYR A 81 -3.72 -10.20 -1.35
C TYR A 81 -4.37 -10.63 -0.03
N ALA A 82 -5.55 -11.18 -0.11
CA ALA A 82 -6.19 -11.88 1.00
C ALA A 82 -7.00 -13.04 0.43
N GLY A 83 -6.69 -14.26 0.88
CA GLY A 83 -7.36 -15.44 0.36
C GLY A 83 -8.86 -15.48 0.66
N ASP A 84 -9.27 -14.94 1.81
CA ASP A 84 -10.68 -14.86 2.20
C ASP A 84 -11.10 -13.40 2.20
N ILE A 85 -11.80 -13.00 1.15
CA ILE A 85 -12.16 -11.59 0.97
C ILE A 85 -13.17 -11.11 2.02
N ASP A 86 -14.06 -11.97 2.46
CA ASP A 86 -15.06 -11.61 3.46
C ASP A 86 -14.42 -11.38 4.83
N GLU A 87 -13.43 -12.21 5.18
CA GLU A 87 -12.69 -12.03 6.42
C GLU A 87 -11.86 -10.75 6.38
N ALA A 88 -11.22 -10.48 5.24
CA ALA A 88 -10.46 -9.24 5.06
C ALA A 88 -11.37 -8.01 5.19
N TYR A 89 -12.54 -8.06 4.58
CA TYR A 89 -13.51 -6.97 4.65
C TYR A 89 -13.95 -6.73 6.08
N ARG A 90 -14.23 -7.80 6.83
CA ARG A 90 -14.62 -7.71 8.24
C ARG A 90 -13.51 -7.07 9.07
N PHE A 91 -12.26 -7.46 8.82
CA PHE A 91 -11.11 -6.86 9.51
C PHE A 91 -11.04 -5.36 9.26
N ILE A 92 -11.22 -4.93 8.02
CA ILE A 92 -11.21 -3.51 7.66
C ILE A 92 -12.30 -2.75 8.42
N ARG A 93 -13.52 -3.30 8.45
CA ARG A 93 -14.64 -2.67 9.13
C ARG A 93 -14.44 -2.63 10.65
N GLU A 94 -13.93 -3.71 11.23
CA GLU A 94 -13.71 -3.78 12.69
C GLU A 94 -12.61 -2.85 13.16
N ASN A 95 -11.71 -2.46 12.26
CA ASN A 95 -10.63 -1.52 12.59
C ASN A 95 -10.98 -0.08 12.18
N ASP A 96 -12.25 0.19 11.88
CA ASP A 96 -12.75 1.53 11.54
C ASP A 96 -12.01 2.15 10.35
N ILE A 97 -11.59 1.33 9.40
CA ILE A 97 -10.95 1.78 8.19
C ILE A 97 -12.03 2.09 7.15
N PRO A 98 -12.02 3.30 6.56
CA PRO A 98 -13.05 3.66 5.59
C PRO A 98 -13.03 2.77 4.35
N VAL A 99 -14.20 2.26 3.96
CA VAL A 99 -14.35 1.48 2.73
C VAL A 99 -14.69 2.45 1.60
N ALA A 100 -13.91 2.40 0.53
CA ALA A 100 -14.12 3.25 -0.63
C ALA A 100 -14.97 2.57 -1.70
N ARG A 101 -14.93 1.25 -1.75
CA ARG A 101 -15.74 0.45 -2.66
C ARG A 101 -16.06 -0.87 -1.99
N GLU A 102 -17.34 -1.23 -1.99
CA GLU A 102 -17.81 -2.49 -1.40
C GLU A 102 -17.33 -3.69 -2.21
N ILE A 103 -17.42 -4.88 -1.62
CA ILE A 103 -16.96 -6.09 -2.29
C ILE A 103 -17.66 -6.27 -3.63
N GLU A 104 -16.85 -6.45 -4.68
CA GLU A 104 -17.30 -6.84 -5.99
C GLU A 104 -16.83 -8.26 -6.26
N ARG A 105 -17.68 -9.06 -6.87
CA ARG A 105 -17.37 -10.45 -7.20
C ARG A 105 -17.57 -10.68 -8.69
N ILE A 106 -16.55 -11.23 -9.34
CA ILE A 106 -16.59 -11.56 -10.76
C ILE A 106 -16.09 -13.00 -10.86
N GLY A 107 -17.03 -13.96 -10.94
CA GLY A 107 -16.67 -15.37 -10.84
C GLY A 107 -16.03 -15.67 -9.49
N ASP A 108 -14.84 -16.25 -9.52
CA ASP A 108 -14.10 -16.54 -8.29
C ASP A 108 -13.23 -15.39 -7.83
N PHE A 109 -13.12 -14.33 -8.62
CA PHE A 109 -12.36 -13.16 -8.26
C PHE A 109 -13.22 -12.21 -7.42
N ALA A 110 -12.64 -11.70 -6.34
CA ALA A 110 -13.34 -10.72 -5.50
C ALA A 110 -12.36 -9.66 -5.03
N TYR A 111 -12.83 -8.44 -4.89
CA TYR A 111 -12.02 -7.34 -4.41
C TYR A 111 -12.88 -6.26 -3.77
N PHE A 112 -12.25 -5.40 -2.98
CA PHE A 112 -12.87 -4.18 -2.47
C PHE A 112 -11.78 -3.14 -2.25
N ASN A 113 -12.19 -1.88 -2.04
CA ASN A 113 -11.25 -0.78 -1.86
C ASN A 113 -11.47 -0.12 -0.50
N PHE A 114 -10.40 0.41 0.07
CA PHE A 114 -10.42 1.11 1.35
C PHE A 114 -9.41 2.25 1.28
N ARG A 115 -9.40 3.10 2.34
CA ARG A 115 -8.53 4.26 2.36
C ARG A 115 -7.52 4.19 3.49
N ASP A 116 -6.31 4.66 3.21
CA ASP A 116 -5.28 4.77 4.24
C ASP A 116 -5.44 6.10 5.02
N PRO A 117 -4.58 6.39 6.03
CA PRO A 117 -4.71 7.61 6.83
C PRO A 117 -4.67 8.91 6.03
N ASP A 118 -3.98 8.94 4.90
CA ASP A 118 -3.92 10.13 4.05
C ASP A 118 -5.04 10.18 3.00
N GLY A 119 -5.88 9.15 2.94
CA GLY A 119 -6.97 9.10 1.99
C GLY A 119 -6.64 8.40 0.69
N ASN A 120 -5.44 7.80 0.57
CA ASN A 120 -5.10 7.01 -0.62
C ASN A 120 -6.03 5.80 -0.74
N VAL A 121 -6.50 5.54 -1.95
CA VAL A 121 -7.35 4.38 -2.20
C VAL A 121 -6.48 3.16 -2.44
N LEU A 122 -6.72 2.12 -1.66
CA LEU A 122 -6.02 0.85 -1.75
C LEU A 122 -7.04 -0.25 -2.03
N MET A 123 -6.56 -1.38 -2.54
CA MET A 123 -7.40 -2.52 -2.88
C MET A 123 -6.91 -3.78 -2.17
N ILE A 124 -7.84 -4.64 -1.81
CA ILE A 124 -7.55 -6.02 -1.43
C ILE A 124 -8.28 -6.92 -2.41
N CYS A 125 -7.60 -7.93 -2.91
CA CYS A 125 -8.19 -8.90 -3.81
C CYS A 125 -7.74 -10.30 -3.43
N ASN A 126 -8.50 -11.30 -3.90
CA ASN A 126 -8.25 -12.70 -3.54
C ASN A 126 -7.46 -13.47 -4.59
N ASN A 127 -6.91 -12.76 -5.55
CA ASN A 127 -6.09 -13.42 -6.58
C ASN A 127 -5.07 -12.44 -7.16
#